data_b6ac02f48ff8e39ef4d43feba0e5b361
#
_entry.id   b6ac02f48ff8e39ef4d43feba0e5b361
#
_cell.length_a   1.000
_cell.length_b   1.000
_cell.length_c   1.000
_cell.angle_alpha   90.00
_cell.angle_beta   90.00
_cell.angle_gamma   90.00
#
_symmetry.space_group_name_H-M   'P 1'
#
loop_
_entity.id
_entity.type
_entity.pdbx_description
1 polymer ?
#
loop_
_entity_poly.entity_id
_entity_poly.type
_entity_poly.pdbx_seq_one_letter_code
_entity_poly.pdbx_strand_id
1 'polypeptide(L)'
;LEELGEQEIREGKLIVYTSADSVLQICGNEETMGLETLYHYCEIARELTMRDAWRVGRVIARPYVGKKKGEFVRTSNRRDYALKPTGPTALNALQEAGYDVLAVGKIHDIFDGYGITKSLHSTSSVHGMDQTIALAQSDFCGLCFTNLVDFDALWGHRRNPIGNGEEISRYDINLGELLPLHIKDELLIICLKY
;
A
#
# COMPACT_ATOMS: atom_id res chain seq x y z
N LEU A 1 -1.99 -18.81 11.74
CA LEU A 1 -0.71 -19.53 11.89
C LEU A 1 -0.80 -20.58 12.98
N GLU A 2 -1.29 -20.23 14.14
CA GLU A 2 -1.33 -21.12 15.34
C GLU A 2 -2.05 -22.46 15.14
N GLU A 3 -2.94 -22.57 14.17
CA GLU A 3 -3.66 -23.83 13.87
C GLU A 3 -3.03 -24.64 12.73
N LEU A 4 -2.45 -23.98 11.76
CA LEU A 4 -2.02 -24.60 10.51
C LEU A 4 -0.52 -24.55 10.26
N GLY A 5 0.25 -23.76 11.02
CA GLY A 5 1.67 -23.54 10.77
C GLY A 5 2.51 -24.81 10.87
N GLU A 6 2.27 -25.65 11.88
CA GLU A 6 2.99 -26.93 12.00
C GLU A 6 2.64 -27.91 10.88
N GLN A 7 1.39 -27.88 10.39
CA GLN A 7 0.97 -28.72 9.26
C GLN A 7 1.62 -28.23 7.97
N GLU A 8 1.64 -26.91 7.74
CA GLU A 8 2.31 -26.30 6.60
C GLU A 8 3.78 -26.71 6.52
N ILE A 9 4.53 -26.57 7.63
CA ILE A 9 5.93 -26.94 7.73
C ILE A 9 6.15 -28.43 7.43
N ARG A 10 5.32 -29.30 8.03
CA ARG A 10 5.47 -30.76 7.89
C ARG A 10 5.08 -31.27 6.52
N GLU A 11 4.05 -30.69 5.90
CA GLU A 11 3.44 -31.21 4.68
C GLU A 11 3.78 -30.40 3.42
N GLY A 12 4.51 -29.29 3.56
CA GLY A 12 4.87 -28.40 2.45
C GLY A 12 3.65 -27.73 1.81
N LYS A 13 2.58 -27.49 2.58
CA LYS A 13 1.34 -26.87 2.12
C LYS A 13 1.42 -25.35 2.26
N LEU A 14 0.50 -24.64 1.58
CA LEU A 14 0.32 -23.20 1.73
C LEU A 14 -0.87 -22.91 2.64
N ILE A 15 -0.75 -21.90 3.49
CA ILE A 15 -1.89 -21.34 4.22
C ILE A 15 -2.44 -20.19 3.39
N VAL A 16 -3.63 -20.39 2.81
CA VAL A 16 -4.30 -19.40 1.97
C VAL A 16 -5.55 -18.89 2.68
N TYR A 17 -5.72 -17.58 2.72
CA TYR A 17 -6.91 -16.95 3.31
C TYR A 17 -7.24 -15.62 2.64
N THR A 18 -8.45 -15.13 2.86
CA THR A 18 -8.95 -13.86 2.32
C THR A 18 -9.28 -12.90 3.45
N SER A 19 -9.46 -11.64 3.10
CA SER A 19 -10.03 -10.60 3.98
C SER A 19 -11.13 -9.84 3.22
N ALA A 20 -11.86 -8.99 3.94
CA ALA A 20 -12.97 -8.23 3.37
C ALA A 20 -12.56 -7.27 2.22
N ASP A 21 -11.27 -6.99 2.07
CA ASP A 21 -10.73 -5.98 1.16
C ASP A 21 -10.37 -6.53 -0.23
N SER A 22 -11.01 -7.59 -0.71
CA SER A 22 -10.65 -8.24 -1.99
C SER A 22 -9.18 -8.61 -2.09
N VAL A 23 -8.65 -9.26 -1.05
CA VAL A 23 -7.24 -9.64 -0.92
C VAL A 23 -7.12 -11.15 -0.77
N LEU A 24 -6.26 -11.78 -1.56
CA LEU A 24 -5.81 -13.16 -1.39
C LEU A 24 -4.46 -13.14 -0.68
N GLN A 25 -4.36 -13.76 0.49
CA GLN A 25 -3.14 -13.81 1.28
C GLN A 25 -2.59 -15.23 1.33
N ILE A 26 -1.30 -15.38 1.12
CA ILE A 26 -0.60 -16.66 1.11
C ILE A 26 0.53 -16.61 2.14
N CYS A 27 0.45 -17.45 3.17
CA CYS A 27 1.53 -17.62 4.14
C CYS A 27 2.41 -18.80 3.77
N GLY A 28 3.71 -18.63 4.00
CA GLY A 28 4.70 -19.69 3.94
C GLY A 28 5.82 -19.44 4.95
N ASN A 29 6.37 -20.51 5.51
CA ASN A 29 7.48 -20.43 6.43
C ASN A 29 8.79 -20.16 5.67
N GLU A 30 9.50 -19.08 6.03
CA GLU A 30 10.75 -18.70 5.33
C GLU A 30 11.86 -19.73 5.49
N GLU A 31 11.92 -20.41 6.65
CA GLU A 31 13.00 -21.35 6.98
C GLU A 31 12.84 -22.69 6.26
N THR A 32 11.60 -23.12 6.00
CA THR A 32 11.30 -24.43 5.40
C THR A 32 10.94 -24.37 3.94
N MET A 33 10.15 -23.37 3.52
CA MET A 33 9.74 -23.19 2.14
C MET A 33 10.69 -22.30 1.35
N GLY A 34 11.25 -21.27 2.00
CA GLY A 34 12.05 -20.23 1.37
C GLY A 34 11.19 -19.11 0.77
N LEU A 35 11.74 -17.89 0.79
CA LEU A 35 11.06 -16.69 0.30
C LEU A 35 10.78 -16.75 -1.21
N GLU A 36 11.75 -17.16 -2.00
CA GLU A 36 11.62 -17.23 -3.47
C GLU A 36 10.49 -18.18 -3.87
N THR A 37 10.37 -19.32 -3.19
CA THR A 37 9.28 -20.27 -3.44
C THR A 37 7.92 -19.67 -3.10
N LEU A 38 7.80 -19.01 -1.95
CA LEU A 38 6.56 -18.32 -1.55
C LEU A 38 6.19 -17.22 -2.55
N TYR A 39 7.16 -16.43 -2.98
CA TYR A 39 6.94 -15.36 -3.96
C TYR A 39 6.50 -15.93 -5.32
N HIS A 40 7.12 -17.00 -5.77
CA HIS A 40 6.72 -17.66 -7.00
C HIS A 40 5.27 -18.19 -6.95
N TYR A 41 4.85 -18.78 -5.82
CA TYR A 41 3.44 -19.17 -5.65
C TYR A 41 2.49 -17.96 -5.64
N CYS A 42 2.90 -16.84 -5.09
CA CYS A 42 2.11 -15.61 -5.14
C CYS A 42 2.00 -15.05 -6.57
N GLU A 43 3.05 -15.15 -7.38
CA GLU A 43 3.04 -14.79 -8.81
C GLU A 43 2.06 -15.66 -9.61
N ILE A 44 2.11 -16.97 -9.43
CA ILE A 44 1.14 -17.90 -10.03
C ILE A 44 -0.29 -17.54 -9.59
N ALA A 45 -0.50 -17.32 -8.29
CA ALA A 45 -1.80 -16.92 -7.78
C ALA A 45 -2.26 -15.57 -8.36
N ARG A 46 -1.34 -14.60 -8.58
CA ARG A 46 -1.65 -13.33 -9.23
C ARG A 46 -2.10 -13.54 -10.68
N GLU A 47 -1.43 -14.37 -11.44
CA GLU A 47 -1.82 -14.71 -12.82
C GLU A 47 -3.20 -15.36 -12.88
N LEU A 48 -3.47 -16.33 -12.01
CA LEU A 48 -4.77 -16.99 -11.93
C LEU A 48 -5.90 -16.02 -11.57
N THR A 49 -5.63 -15.10 -10.64
CA THR A 49 -6.61 -14.12 -10.15
C THR A 49 -6.73 -12.87 -11.05
N MET A 50 -6.08 -12.85 -12.20
CA MET A 50 -6.35 -11.87 -13.27
C MET A 50 -7.62 -12.19 -14.07
N ARG A 51 -8.13 -13.43 -14.01
CA ARG A 51 -9.35 -13.84 -14.71
C ARG A 51 -10.57 -13.17 -14.06
N ASP A 52 -11.52 -12.71 -14.88
CA ASP A 52 -12.68 -11.93 -14.41
C ASP A 52 -13.48 -12.63 -13.28
N ALA A 53 -13.66 -13.95 -13.38
CA ALA A 53 -14.38 -14.72 -12.37
C ALA A 53 -13.68 -14.80 -11.00
N TRP A 54 -12.36 -14.59 -10.95
CA TRP A 54 -11.54 -14.75 -9.74
C TRP A 54 -10.69 -13.52 -9.44
N ARG A 55 -11.03 -12.38 -10.02
CA ARG A 55 -10.24 -11.15 -9.89
C ARG A 55 -10.24 -10.66 -8.45
N VAL A 56 -9.04 -10.56 -7.85
CA VAL A 56 -8.83 -9.95 -6.54
C VAL A 56 -7.93 -8.73 -6.67
N GLY A 57 -8.13 -7.74 -5.82
CA GLY A 57 -7.38 -6.48 -5.84
C GLY A 57 -5.89 -6.68 -5.58
N ARG A 58 -5.52 -7.59 -4.66
CA ARG A 58 -4.13 -7.90 -4.32
C ARG A 58 -3.95 -9.36 -3.97
N VAL A 59 -2.81 -9.92 -4.36
CA VAL A 59 -2.24 -11.13 -3.76
C VAL A 59 -1.09 -10.70 -2.85
N ILE A 60 -1.03 -11.22 -1.64
CA ILE A 60 -0.04 -10.81 -0.64
C ILE A 60 0.72 -12.03 -0.15
N ALA A 61 2.04 -12.03 -0.32
CA ALA A 61 2.93 -12.94 0.37
C ALA A 61 3.04 -12.55 1.85
N ARG A 62 2.79 -13.51 2.74
CA ARG A 62 2.81 -13.33 4.20
C ARG A 62 3.80 -14.31 4.84
N PRO A 63 5.10 -14.08 4.66
CA PRO A 63 6.13 -14.94 5.20
C PRO A 63 6.15 -14.89 6.73
N TYR A 64 6.58 -15.99 7.34
CA TYR A 64 6.74 -16.12 8.78
C TYR A 64 7.88 -17.07 9.12
N VAL A 65 8.35 -17.01 10.36
CA VAL A 65 9.35 -17.91 10.96
C VAL A 65 8.78 -18.60 12.21
N GLY A 66 9.50 -19.59 12.71
CA GLY A 66 9.11 -20.38 13.87
C GLY A 66 8.80 -21.81 13.49
N LYS A 67 8.90 -22.73 14.47
CA LYS A 67 8.81 -24.18 14.22
C LYS A 67 7.56 -24.84 14.80
N LYS A 68 6.94 -24.23 15.80
CA LYS A 68 5.78 -24.79 16.50
C LYS A 68 4.84 -23.69 16.98
N LYS A 69 3.65 -24.10 17.38
CA LYS A 69 2.64 -23.23 17.98
C LYS A 69 3.21 -22.38 19.13
N GLY A 70 2.90 -21.09 19.11
CA GLY A 70 3.40 -20.09 20.05
C GLY A 70 4.74 -19.45 19.66
N GLU A 71 5.44 -19.95 18.65
CA GLU A 71 6.70 -19.38 18.15
C GLU A 71 6.55 -18.67 16.79
N PHE A 72 5.38 -18.75 16.16
CA PHE A 72 5.18 -18.20 14.84
C PHE A 72 5.15 -16.67 14.84
N VAL A 73 6.12 -16.06 14.12
CA VAL A 73 6.25 -14.61 13.99
C VAL A 73 6.27 -14.23 12.51
N ARG A 74 5.43 -13.30 12.12
CA ARG A 74 5.46 -12.73 10.75
C ARG A 74 6.69 -11.86 10.57
N THR A 75 7.33 -11.99 9.41
CA THR A 75 8.52 -11.22 9.08
C THR A 75 8.17 -9.97 8.29
N SER A 76 9.16 -9.09 8.12
CA SER A 76 9.05 -7.89 7.30
C SER A 76 9.10 -8.16 5.78
N ASN A 77 9.40 -9.40 5.36
CA ASN A 77 9.53 -9.82 3.96
C ASN A 77 8.16 -10.01 3.26
N ARG A 78 7.15 -9.27 3.72
CA ARG A 78 5.86 -9.16 3.05
C ARG A 78 6.04 -8.56 1.67
N ARG A 79 5.35 -9.15 0.68
CA ARG A 79 5.32 -8.62 -0.69
C ARG A 79 3.89 -8.59 -1.21
N ASP A 80 3.48 -7.45 -1.76
CA ASP A 80 2.16 -7.24 -2.32
C ASP A 80 2.25 -7.26 -3.85
N TYR A 81 1.36 -8.05 -4.48
CA TYR A 81 1.18 -8.12 -5.93
C TYR A 81 -0.15 -7.46 -6.25
N ALA A 82 -0.10 -6.17 -6.55
CA ALA A 82 -1.28 -5.37 -6.85
C ALA A 82 -1.86 -5.70 -8.23
N LEU A 83 -3.13 -5.41 -8.39
CA LEU A 83 -3.77 -5.38 -9.71
C LEU A 83 -3.53 -4.00 -10.31
N LYS A 84 -2.90 -3.96 -11.48
CA LYS A 84 -2.85 -2.72 -12.26
C LYS A 84 -4.26 -2.23 -12.59
N PRO A 85 -4.47 -0.93 -12.71
CA PRO A 85 -5.72 -0.40 -13.23
C PRO A 85 -6.11 -1.11 -14.55
N THR A 86 -7.38 -1.43 -14.71
CA THR A 86 -7.88 -2.20 -15.88
C THR A 86 -7.89 -1.40 -17.17
N GLY A 87 -7.55 -0.12 -17.11
CA GLY A 87 -7.47 0.78 -18.25
C GLY A 87 -6.70 2.06 -17.90
N PRO A 88 -6.53 2.96 -18.86
CA PRO A 88 -5.89 4.25 -18.62
C PRO A 88 -6.62 5.03 -17.53
N THR A 89 -5.86 5.65 -16.66
CA THR A 89 -6.35 6.53 -15.60
C THR A 89 -5.97 7.98 -15.91
N ALA A 90 -6.44 8.93 -15.11
CA ALA A 90 -6.00 10.31 -15.21
C ALA A 90 -4.48 10.46 -15.05
N LEU A 91 -3.84 9.56 -14.26
CA LEU A 91 -2.37 9.55 -14.07
C LEU A 91 -1.67 9.25 -15.40
N ASN A 92 -2.18 8.29 -16.19
CA ASN A 92 -1.63 7.95 -17.49
C ASN A 92 -1.81 9.11 -18.48
N ALA A 93 -2.99 9.71 -18.51
CA ALA A 93 -3.27 10.84 -19.41
C ALA A 93 -2.34 12.03 -19.13
N LEU A 94 -2.06 12.32 -17.86
CA LEU A 94 -1.11 13.36 -17.47
C LEU A 94 0.32 13.01 -17.89
N GLN A 95 0.76 11.79 -17.62
CA GLN A 95 2.09 11.30 -18.01
C GLN A 95 2.28 11.33 -19.52
N GLU A 96 1.31 10.86 -20.31
CA GLU A 96 1.33 10.89 -21.76
C GLU A 96 1.34 12.30 -22.33
N ALA A 97 0.70 13.25 -21.64
CA ALA A 97 0.73 14.67 -21.97
C ALA A 97 2.02 15.39 -21.57
N GLY A 98 2.98 14.66 -20.96
CA GLY A 98 4.28 15.20 -20.56
C GLY A 98 4.27 15.94 -19.22
N TYR A 99 3.20 15.78 -18.42
CA TYR A 99 3.13 16.33 -17.07
C TYR A 99 3.76 15.40 -16.04
N ASP A 100 4.23 15.98 -14.95
CA ASP A 100 4.69 15.23 -13.79
C ASP A 100 3.51 14.58 -13.05
N VAL A 101 3.71 13.33 -12.62
CA VAL A 101 2.82 12.63 -11.70
C VAL A 101 3.63 12.14 -10.51
N LEU A 102 3.60 12.94 -9.46
CA LEU A 102 4.38 12.74 -8.24
C LEU A 102 3.52 12.00 -7.22
N ALA A 103 3.92 10.79 -6.85
CA ALA A 103 3.20 9.94 -5.90
C ALA A 103 3.87 9.97 -4.53
N VAL A 104 3.11 10.29 -3.48
CA VAL A 104 3.59 10.27 -2.08
C VAL A 104 2.84 9.20 -1.29
N GLY A 105 3.56 8.46 -0.47
CA GLY A 105 2.99 7.38 0.34
C GLY A 105 2.74 6.11 -0.46
N LYS A 106 1.54 5.53 -0.37
CA LYS A 106 1.17 4.27 -1.03
C LYS A 106 0.60 4.42 -2.44
N ILE A 107 0.58 5.60 -3.01
CA ILE A 107 -0.01 5.81 -4.35
C ILE A 107 0.67 4.94 -5.39
N HIS A 108 2.00 4.84 -5.37
CA HIS A 108 2.74 3.96 -6.27
C HIS A 108 2.25 2.50 -6.17
N ASP A 109 2.10 1.99 -4.95
CA ASP A 109 1.68 0.61 -4.72
C ASP A 109 0.22 0.38 -5.12
N ILE A 110 -0.64 1.39 -4.94
CA ILE A 110 -2.06 1.32 -5.31
C ILE A 110 -2.23 1.21 -6.82
N PHE A 111 -1.44 1.96 -7.59
CA PHE A 111 -1.49 1.97 -9.05
C PHE A 111 -0.46 1.05 -9.71
N ASP A 112 0.32 0.28 -8.92
CA ASP A 112 1.42 -0.56 -9.40
C ASP A 112 2.40 0.22 -10.31
N GLY A 113 2.67 1.47 -9.94
CA GLY A 113 3.51 2.40 -10.70
C GLY A 113 2.92 2.92 -12.00
N TYR A 114 1.69 2.51 -12.37
CA TYR A 114 1.12 2.84 -13.66
C TYR A 114 0.69 4.32 -13.75
N GLY A 115 1.28 5.06 -14.67
CA GLY A 115 1.04 6.49 -14.86
C GLY A 115 1.76 7.41 -13.87
N ILE A 116 2.79 6.91 -13.14
CA ILE A 116 3.56 7.68 -12.16
C ILE A 116 4.95 7.99 -12.71
N THR A 117 5.36 9.27 -12.65
CA THR A 117 6.69 9.72 -13.09
C THR A 117 7.73 9.68 -11.98
N LYS A 118 7.31 9.94 -10.72
CA LYS A 118 8.18 9.90 -9.53
C LYS A 118 7.41 9.45 -8.31
N SER A 119 8.02 8.66 -7.46
CA SER A 119 7.44 8.15 -6.22
C SER A 119 8.31 8.45 -5.01
N LEU A 120 7.67 8.85 -3.91
CA LEU A 120 8.27 9.07 -2.60
C LEU A 120 7.55 8.20 -1.57
N HIS A 121 8.25 7.22 -1.02
CA HIS A 121 7.72 6.39 0.05
C HIS A 121 7.66 7.18 1.35
N SER A 122 6.52 7.12 2.06
CA SER A 122 6.38 7.73 3.39
C SER A 122 6.32 6.65 4.48
N THR A 123 6.92 6.94 5.64
CA THR A 123 6.92 6.07 6.82
C THR A 123 5.78 6.38 7.78
N SER A 124 5.12 7.54 7.63
CA SER A 124 3.98 8.01 8.42
C SER A 124 3.19 9.06 7.63
N SER A 125 2.01 9.43 8.11
CA SER A 125 1.24 10.55 7.54
C SER A 125 1.97 11.88 7.68
N VAL A 126 2.61 12.14 8.80
CA VAL A 126 3.43 13.35 9.00
C VAL A 126 4.56 13.40 7.97
N HIS A 127 5.34 12.33 7.82
CA HIS A 127 6.41 12.27 6.80
C HIS A 127 5.84 12.44 5.37
N GLY A 128 4.65 11.92 5.09
CA GLY A 128 3.98 12.15 3.80
C GLY A 128 3.61 13.62 3.57
N MET A 129 3.17 14.32 4.61
CA MET A 129 2.91 15.77 4.55
C MET A 129 4.20 16.57 4.38
N ASP A 130 5.27 16.24 5.10
CA ASP A 130 6.59 16.89 4.94
C ASP A 130 7.09 16.79 3.49
N GLN A 131 6.96 15.59 2.88
CA GLN A 131 7.31 15.37 1.48
C GLN A 131 6.41 16.18 0.54
N THR A 132 5.11 16.27 0.82
CA THR A 132 4.15 17.06 0.03
C THR A 132 4.46 18.55 0.08
N ILE A 133 4.77 19.08 1.28
CA ILE A 133 5.17 20.46 1.48
C ILE A 133 6.49 20.77 0.72
N ALA A 134 7.46 19.84 0.80
CA ALA A 134 8.71 19.99 0.06
C ALA A 134 8.50 19.98 -1.47
N LEU A 135 7.57 19.15 -1.98
CA LEU A 135 7.18 19.15 -3.39
C LEU A 135 6.48 20.45 -3.80
N ALA A 136 5.60 21.00 -2.96
CA ALA A 136 4.94 22.28 -3.22
C ALA A 136 5.91 23.46 -3.32
N GLN A 137 7.12 23.32 -2.75
CA GLN A 137 8.22 24.30 -2.87
C GLN A 137 9.15 24.04 -4.06
N SER A 138 8.93 22.91 -4.77
CA SER A 138 9.74 22.55 -5.94
C SER A 138 9.07 22.98 -7.23
N ASP A 139 9.88 23.16 -8.27
CA ASP A 139 9.37 23.47 -9.60
C ASP A 139 8.94 22.18 -10.32
N PHE A 140 7.63 21.95 -10.46
CA PHE A 140 7.05 20.87 -11.26
C PHE A 140 5.74 21.31 -11.88
N CYS A 141 5.35 20.69 -12.99
CA CYS A 141 4.07 20.95 -13.63
C CYS A 141 3.30 19.65 -13.80
N GLY A 142 2.20 19.48 -13.06
CA GLY A 142 1.44 18.24 -13.09
C GLY A 142 0.64 17.97 -11.83
N LEU A 143 0.63 16.74 -11.37
CA LEU A 143 -0.12 16.27 -10.22
C LEU A 143 0.79 15.76 -9.11
N CYS A 144 0.64 16.28 -7.91
CA CYS A 144 1.13 15.64 -6.69
C CYS A 144 -0.04 14.89 -6.03
N PHE A 145 0.07 13.56 -5.92
CA PHE A 145 -0.95 12.72 -5.33
C PHE A 145 -0.41 12.09 -4.04
N THR A 146 -0.92 12.51 -2.91
CA THR A 146 -0.49 12.08 -1.58
C THR A 146 -1.52 11.16 -0.93
N ASN A 147 -1.06 10.05 -0.35
CA ASN A 147 -1.86 9.17 0.48
C ASN A 147 -1.31 9.15 1.91
N LEU A 148 -2.13 9.61 2.86
CA LEU A 148 -1.80 9.63 4.29
C LEU A 148 -2.33 8.37 4.97
N VAL A 149 -1.44 7.43 5.25
CA VAL A 149 -1.77 6.02 5.55
C VAL A 149 -2.21 5.78 6.98
N ASP A 150 -1.77 6.61 7.93
CA ASP A 150 -1.94 6.35 9.37
C ASP A 150 -3.40 6.47 9.80
N PHE A 151 -4.20 7.32 9.14
CA PHE A 151 -5.63 7.44 9.38
C PHE A 151 -6.35 6.10 9.29
N ASP A 152 -5.99 5.27 8.29
CA ASP A 152 -6.55 3.94 8.12
C ASP A 152 -5.75 2.88 8.91
N ALA A 153 -4.44 2.80 8.70
CA ALA A 153 -3.61 1.71 9.18
C ALA A 153 -3.42 1.70 10.71
N LEU A 154 -3.28 2.86 11.33
CA LEU A 154 -3.07 2.97 12.78
C LEU A 154 -4.37 3.21 13.55
N TRP A 155 -5.29 4.00 13.00
CA TRP A 155 -6.44 4.48 13.74
C TRP A 155 -7.76 3.88 13.28
N GLY A 156 -8.02 3.81 11.96
CA GLY A 156 -9.26 3.30 11.39
C GLY A 156 -9.47 1.82 11.67
N HIS A 157 -8.58 0.96 11.22
CA HIS A 157 -8.65 -0.50 11.45
C HIS A 157 -8.64 -0.88 12.93
N ARG A 158 -7.99 -0.09 13.77
CA ARG A 158 -7.92 -0.33 15.22
C ARG A 158 -9.07 0.30 16.01
N ARG A 159 -9.97 1.00 15.32
CA ARG A 159 -11.11 1.71 15.92
C ARG A 159 -10.69 2.61 17.08
N ASN A 160 -9.59 3.35 16.91
CA ASN A 160 -9.08 4.28 17.90
C ASN A 160 -9.48 5.73 17.56
N PRO A 161 -10.63 6.23 18.04
CA PRO A 161 -11.10 7.57 17.71
C PRO A 161 -10.23 8.68 18.31
N ILE A 162 -9.57 8.42 19.45
CA ILE A 162 -8.67 9.40 20.08
C ILE A 162 -7.44 9.61 19.21
N GLY A 163 -6.75 8.53 18.82
CA GLY A 163 -5.60 8.61 17.94
C GLY A 163 -5.94 9.22 16.58
N ASN A 164 -7.14 8.92 16.04
CA ASN A 164 -7.61 9.54 14.81
C ASN A 164 -7.81 11.06 14.97
N GLY A 165 -8.38 11.52 16.09
CA GLY A 165 -8.53 12.94 16.40
C GLY A 165 -7.19 13.66 16.54
N GLU A 166 -6.21 13.04 17.19
CA GLU A 166 -4.84 13.57 17.29
C GLU A 166 -4.18 13.68 15.91
N GLU A 167 -4.39 12.70 15.04
CA GLU A 167 -3.86 12.71 13.67
C GLU A 167 -4.50 13.81 12.82
N ILE A 168 -5.80 14.05 12.95
CA ILE A 168 -6.50 15.18 12.32
C ILE A 168 -5.87 16.50 12.77
N SER A 169 -5.58 16.67 14.06
CA SER A 169 -4.96 17.89 14.60
C SER A 169 -3.55 18.11 14.04
N ARG A 170 -2.75 17.02 13.86
CA ARG A 170 -1.43 17.10 13.22
C ARG A 170 -1.55 17.46 11.75
N TYR A 171 -2.50 16.82 11.05
CA TYR A 171 -2.79 17.12 9.65
C TYR A 171 -3.19 18.60 9.45
N ASP A 172 -4.02 19.15 10.33
CA ASP A 172 -4.44 20.56 10.28
C ASP A 172 -3.25 21.51 10.39
N ILE A 173 -2.29 21.23 11.27
CA ILE A 173 -1.02 21.99 11.37
C ILE A 173 -0.24 21.93 10.06
N ASN A 174 0.00 20.74 9.52
CA ASN A 174 0.73 20.57 8.27
C ASN A 174 0.00 21.22 7.07
N LEU A 175 -1.35 21.16 7.08
CA LEU A 175 -2.16 21.83 6.07
C LEU A 175 -2.01 23.35 6.15
N GLY A 176 -1.93 23.90 7.37
CA GLY A 176 -1.63 25.31 7.61
C GLY A 176 -0.27 25.76 7.05
N GLU A 177 0.71 24.85 6.96
CA GLU A 177 2.00 25.11 6.33
C GLU A 177 1.93 24.96 4.80
N LEU A 178 1.13 24.04 4.29
CA LEU A 178 0.96 23.80 2.84
C LEU A 178 0.17 24.91 2.14
N LEU A 179 -0.94 25.36 2.75
CA LEU A 179 -1.86 26.31 2.12
C LEU A 179 -1.21 27.64 1.65
N PRO A 180 -0.29 28.26 2.42
CA PRO A 180 0.37 29.48 1.97
C PRO A 180 1.31 29.30 0.77
N LEU A 181 1.71 28.06 0.47
CA LEU A 181 2.58 27.73 -0.67
C LEU A 181 1.77 27.62 -1.99
N HIS A 182 0.46 27.52 -1.91
CA HIS A 182 -0.43 27.45 -3.07
C HIS A 182 -0.45 28.77 -3.84
N ILE A 183 -0.23 28.66 -5.14
CA ILE A 183 -0.34 29.81 -6.07
C ILE A 183 -1.69 29.80 -6.78
N LYS A 184 -2.03 30.93 -7.41
CA LYS A 184 -3.35 31.21 -7.99
C LYS A 184 -3.84 30.17 -9.02
N ASP A 185 -2.92 29.51 -9.71
CA ASP A 185 -3.22 28.57 -10.80
C ASP A 185 -3.16 27.10 -10.38
N GLU A 186 -3.11 26.84 -9.07
CA GLU A 186 -3.11 25.49 -8.50
C GLU A 186 -4.45 25.10 -7.89
N LEU A 187 -4.77 23.80 -7.91
CA LEU A 187 -5.95 23.22 -7.30
C LEU A 187 -5.56 22.21 -6.22
N LEU A 188 -5.95 22.48 -4.99
CA LEU A 188 -5.85 21.53 -3.89
C LEU A 188 -7.17 20.76 -3.72
N ILE A 189 -7.10 19.41 -3.73
CA ILE A 189 -8.23 18.53 -3.48
C ILE A 189 -7.92 17.69 -2.26
N ILE A 190 -8.76 17.78 -1.24
CA ILE A 190 -8.68 16.96 -0.03
C ILE A 190 -9.83 15.96 -0.05
N CYS A 191 -9.50 14.65 0.01
CA CYS A 191 -10.48 13.57 -0.02
C CYS A 191 -10.37 12.73 1.26
N LEU A 192 -11.53 12.34 1.79
CA LEU A 192 -11.64 11.35 2.84
C LEU A 192 -12.22 10.07 2.25
N LYS A 193 -11.62 8.92 2.60
CA LYS A 193 -12.17 7.60 2.29
C LYS A 193 -12.82 7.05 3.56
N TYR A 194 -14.08 6.67 3.45
CA TYR A 194 -14.81 5.93 4.48
C TYR A 194 -14.62 4.43 4.33
#